data_9c7bdffd892a4e787879ece610d657db
#
_entry.id   9c7bdffd892a4e787879ece610d657db
#
_cell.length_a   1.000
_cell.length_b   1.000
_cell.length_c   1.000
_cell.angle_alpha   90.00
_cell.angle_beta   90.00
_cell.angle_gamma   90.00
#
_symmetry.space_group_name_H-M   'P 1'
#
loop_
_entity.id
_entity.type
_entity.pdbx_description
1 polymer ?
#
loop_
_entity_poly.entity_id
_entity_poly.type
_entity_poly.pdbx_seq_one_letter_code
_entity_poly.pdbx_strand_id
1 'polypeptide(L)'
;MRHRTHNHVLGVKTAHRRSLVANLASALFTNARITTTLSRAKALRPFAEQIITYAKKAEQSADKSVKLHYYRLALAKLRNEDAAQLLFKERAQQFLGRNGGYTRIYKLGARKGHAAETALIELVAKDDKSPDMTPKAKTARKPKAKKEAAAAPAQA
;
A
#
# COMPACT_ATOMS: atom_id res chain seq x y z
N MET A 1 -19.58 -13.61 -13.59
CA MET A 1 -18.98 -12.29 -13.34
C MET A 1 -17.65 -12.48 -12.59
N ARG A 2 -16.59 -11.68 -12.93
CA ARG A 2 -15.27 -11.78 -12.29
C ARG A 2 -15.14 -10.67 -11.25
N HIS A 3 -15.71 -10.85 -10.06
CA HIS A 3 -15.58 -9.92 -8.95
C HIS A 3 -14.28 -10.15 -8.17
N ARG A 4 -13.70 -9.10 -7.59
CA ARG A 4 -12.50 -9.13 -6.74
C ARG A 4 -11.23 -9.70 -7.39
N THR A 5 -11.13 -9.70 -8.70
CA THR A 5 -9.92 -10.14 -9.42
C THR A 5 -8.93 -8.98 -9.52
N HIS A 6 -7.80 -9.10 -8.84
CA HIS A 6 -6.70 -8.11 -8.88
C HIS A 6 -5.70 -8.45 -10.01
N ASN A 7 -6.18 -8.46 -11.25
CA ASN A 7 -5.34 -8.76 -12.41
C ASN A 7 -4.66 -7.50 -12.94
N HIS A 8 -3.55 -7.13 -12.32
CA HIS A 8 -2.70 -6.05 -12.82
C HIS A 8 -1.77 -6.58 -13.91
N VAL A 9 -2.13 -6.42 -15.17
CA VAL A 9 -1.35 -6.90 -16.32
C VAL A 9 -0.07 -6.08 -16.52
N LEU A 10 -0.08 -4.79 -16.19
CA LEU A 10 1.04 -3.84 -16.26
C LEU A 10 1.66 -3.68 -17.66
N GLY A 11 0.98 -4.12 -18.72
CA GLY A 11 1.49 -4.05 -20.09
C GLY A 11 2.72 -4.92 -20.38
N VAL A 12 3.03 -5.92 -19.55
CA VAL A 12 4.24 -6.75 -19.68
C VAL A 12 3.92 -8.24 -19.70
N LYS A 13 4.82 -9.04 -20.31
CA LYS A 13 4.71 -10.52 -20.37
C LYS A 13 4.66 -11.11 -18.96
N THR A 14 3.97 -12.23 -18.78
CA THR A 14 3.72 -12.85 -17.47
C THR A 14 4.98 -13.16 -16.68
N ALA A 15 6.02 -13.69 -17.32
CA ALA A 15 7.29 -13.99 -16.67
C ALA A 15 7.98 -12.72 -16.15
N HIS A 16 8.05 -11.68 -17.00
CA HIS A 16 8.60 -10.38 -16.63
C HIS A 16 7.80 -9.71 -15.49
N ARG A 17 6.45 -9.78 -15.55
CA ARG A 17 5.59 -9.25 -14.49
C ARG A 17 5.85 -9.89 -13.13
N ARG A 18 6.02 -11.22 -13.09
CA ARG A 18 6.36 -11.95 -11.85
C ARG A 18 7.69 -11.47 -11.26
N SER A 19 8.73 -11.36 -12.10
CA SER A 19 10.04 -10.87 -11.66
C SER A 19 9.99 -9.39 -11.25
N LEU A 20 9.27 -8.55 -11.97
CA LEU A 20 9.10 -7.13 -11.64
C LEU A 20 8.46 -6.93 -10.27
N VAL A 21 7.37 -7.65 -9.98
CA VAL A 21 6.69 -7.54 -8.69
C VAL A 21 7.54 -8.11 -7.56
N ALA A 22 8.27 -9.22 -7.80
CA ALA A 22 9.20 -9.79 -6.83
C ALA A 22 10.33 -8.81 -6.49
N ASN A 23 10.96 -8.18 -7.49
CA ASN A 23 12.02 -7.19 -7.28
C ASN A 23 11.51 -5.95 -6.53
N LEU A 24 10.30 -5.45 -6.86
CA LEU A 24 9.68 -4.34 -6.13
C LEU A 24 9.39 -4.72 -4.68
N ALA A 25 8.96 -5.95 -4.41
CA ALA A 25 8.72 -6.43 -3.04
C ALA A 25 10.04 -6.54 -2.26
N SER A 26 11.09 -7.09 -2.87
CA SER A 26 12.42 -7.16 -2.26
C SER A 26 12.93 -5.76 -1.90
N ALA A 27 12.84 -4.80 -2.82
CA ALA A 27 13.21 -3.41 -2.57
C ALA A 27 12.36 -2.76 -1.45
N LEU A 28 11.06 -3.07 -1.39
CA LEU A 28 10.19 -2.58 -0.32
C LEU A 28 10.59 -3.15 1.05
N PHE A 29 10.89 -4.45 1.11
CA PHE A 29 11.32 -5.08 2.37
C PHE A 29 12.71 -4.63 2.82
N THR A 30 13.60 -4.28 1.91
CA THR A 30 14.93 -3.73 2.26
C THR A 30 14.82 -2.28 2.73
N ASN A 31 14.16 -1.41 1.97
CA ASN A 31 14.17 0.03 2.20
C ASN A 31 12.99 0.55 3.05
N ALA A 32 12.02 -0.29 3.41
CA ALA A 32 10.75 0.03 4.07
C ALA A 32 9.79 0.91 3.25
N ARG A 33 10.29 1.73 2.34
CA ARG A 33 9.51 2.60 1.44
C ARG A 33 10.17 2.72 0.08
N ILE A 34 9.36 2.74 -0.98
CA ILE A 34 9.83 2.92 -2.36
C ILE A 34 8.89 3.82 -3.14
N THR A 35 9.45 4.58 -4.10
CA THR A 35 8.68 5.38 -5.04
C THR A 35 8.57 4.64 -6.38
N THR A 36 7.36 4.48 -6.90
CA THR A 36 7.11 3.83 -8.18
C THR A 36 5.85 4.40 -8.85
N THR A 37 5.43 3.85 -9.98
CA THR A 37 4.15 4.26 -10.58
C THR A 37 2.96 3.73 -9.79
N LEU A 38 1.86 4.46 -9.77
CA LEU A 38 0.65 4.08 -9.03
C LEU A 38 0.13 2.69 -9.41
N SER A 39 0.19 2.34 -10.70
CA SER A 39 -0.21 1.02 -11.20
C SER A 39 0.64 -0.11 -10.62
N ARG A 40 1.97 0.09 -10.55
CA ARG A 40 2.91 -0.88 -9.96
C ARG A 40 2.73 -0.97 -8.45
N ALA A 41 2.53 0.15 -7.75
CA ALA A 41 2.25 0.15 -6.32
C ALA A 41 0.96 -0.62 -5.98
N LYS A 42 -0.11 -0.43 -6.77
CA LYS A 42 -1.37 -1.18 -6.61
C LYS A 42 -1.20 -2.69 -6.88
N ALA A 43 -0.35 -3.06 -7.84
CA ALA A 43 -0.03 -4.47 -8.13
C ALA A 43 0.84 -5.11 -7.04
N LEU A 44 1.77 -4.34 -6.47
CA LEU A 44 2.68 -4.77 -5.43
C LEU A 44 1.97 -5.06 -4.11
N ARG A 45 0.98 -4.24 -3.72
CA ARG A 45 0.30 -4.31 -2.42
C ARG A 45 -0.18 -5.73 -2.06
N PRO A 46 -1.04 -6.40 -2.84
CA PRO A 46 -1.52 -7.74 -2.47
C PRO A 46 -0.41 -8.78 -2.41
N PHE A 47 0.62 -8.65 -3.24
CA PHE A 47 1.76 -9.55 -3.24
C PHE A 47 2.62 -9.38 -1.98
N ALA A 48 2.94 -8.15 -1.61
CA ALA A 48 3.71 -7.84 -0.40
C ALA A 48 2.96 -8.26 0.87
N GLU A 49 1.66 -7.96 0.96
CA GLU A 49 0.83 -8.32 2.11
C GLU A 49 0.70 -9.84 2.29
N GLN A 50 0.67 -10.61 1.19
CA GLN A 50 0.69 -12.07 1.26
C GLN A 50 2.00 -12.59 1.88
N ILE A 51 3.14 -12.02 1.50
CA ILE A 51 4.44 -12.44 2.03
C ILE A 51 4.59 -12.05 3.50
N ILE A 52 4.13 -10.85 3.89
CA ILE A 52 4.07 -10.43 5.29
C ILE A 52 3.19 -11.39 6.12
N THR A 53 2.08 -11.86 5.55
CA THR A 53 1.23 -12.86 6.23
C THR A 53 1.97 -14.17 6.45
N TYR A 54 2.83 -14.62 5.52
CA TYR A 54 3.67 -15.81 5.72
C TYR A 54 4.68 -15.58 6.85
N ALA A 55 5.35 -14.44 6.87
CA ALA A 55 6.29 -14.10 7.94
C ALA A 55 5.60 -14.03 9.31
N LYS A 56 4.42 -13.42 9.38
CA LYS A 56 3.60 -13.36 10.59
C LYS A 56 3.21 -14.76 11.10
N LYS A 57 2.73 -15.64 10.21
CA LYS A 57 2.37 -17.03 10.57
C LYS A 57 3.57 -17.83 11.04
N ALA A 58 4.73 -17.62 10.44
CA ALA A 58 5.97 -18.23 10.88
C ALA A 58 6.34 -17.79 12.29
N GLU A 59 6.24 -16.49 12.59
CA GLU A 59 6.57 -15.96 13.91
C GLU A 59 5.61 -16.43 15.01
N GLN A 60 4.33 -16.57 14.67
CA GLN A 60 3.31 -17.09 15.60
C GLN A 60 3.43 -18.58 15.90
N SER A 61 4.12 -19.35 15.05
CA SER A 61 4.28 -20.79 15.22
C SER A 61 5.43 -21.10 16.17
N ALA A 62 5.26 -22.08 17.07
CA ALA A 62 6.35 -22.60 17.89
C ALA A 62 7.25 -23.57 17.09
N ASP A 63 6.68 -24.30 16.14
CA ASP A 63 7.34 -25.37 15.39
C ASP A 63 8.33 -24.83 14.35
N LYS A 64 9.56 -25.31 14.42
CA LYS A 64 10.63 -24.98 13.45
C LYS A 64 10.29 -25.43 12.02
N SER A 65 9.60 -26.58 11.86
CA SER A 65 9.18 -27.09 10.57
C SER A 65 8.18 -26.17 9.87
N VAL A 66 7.22 -25.61 10.61
CA VAL A 66 6.24 -24.66 10.12
C VAL A 66 6.89 -23.32 9.76
N LYS A 67 7.82 -22.83 10.59
CA LYS A 67 8.62 -21.63 10.27
C LYS A 67 9.38 -21.79 8.96
N LEU A 68 10.07 -22.92 8.79
CA LEU A 68 10.81 -23.23 7.58
C LEU A 68 9.90 -23.34 6.34
N HIS A 69 8.71 -23.94 6.51
CA HIS A 69 7.72 -24.03 5.43
C HIS A 69 7.32 -22.64 4.91
N TYR A 70 6.90 -21.72 5.80
CA TYR A 70 6.52 -20.36 5.39
C TYR A 70 7.68 -19.57 4.83
N TYR A 71 8.88 -19.75 5.37
CA TYR A 71 10.09 -19.13 4.83
C TYR A 71 10.36 -19.57 3.37
N ARG A 72 10.28 -20.88 3.09
CA ARG A 72 10.44 -21.41 1.73
C ARG A 72 9.36 -20.89 0.77
N LEU A 73 8.11 -20.77 1.23
CA LEU A 73 7.04 -20.17 0.42
C LEU A 73 7.29 -18.70 0.09
N ALA A 74 7.80 -17.93 1.04
CA ALA A 74 8.16 -16.54 0.82
C ALA A 74 9.35 -16.41 -0.13
N LEU A 75 10.40 -17.21 0.05
CA LEU A 75 11.59 -17.24 -0.79
C LEU A 75 11.27 -17.62 -2.24
N ALA A 76 10.41 -18.60 -2.47
CA ALA A 76 9.98 -19.00 -3.81
C ALA A 76 9.27 -17.85 -4.56
N LYS A 77 8.59 -16.95 -3.84
CA LYS A 77 7.93 -15.77 -4.42
C LYS A 77 8.87 -14.59 -4.58
N LEU A 78 9.67 -14.26 -3.56
CA LEU A 78 10.59 -13.13 -3.57
C LEU A 78 11.81 -13.34 -4.47
N ARG A 79 12.33 -14.57 -4.53
CA ARG A 79 13.55 -14.93 -5.25
C ARG A 79 14.80 -14.15 -4.79
N ASN A 80 14.73 -13.55 -3.61
CA ASN A 80 15.81 -12.80 -2.99
C ASN A 80 15.88 -13.23 -1.52
N GLU A 81 17.00 -13.84 -1.14
CA GLU A 81 17.20 -14.40 0.18
C GLU A 81 17.40 -13.31 1.24
N ASP A 82 18.18 -12.29 0.93
CA ASP A 82 18.47 -11.20 1.87
C ASP A 82 17.19 -10.47 2.30
N ALA A 83 16.32 -10.15 1.33
CA ALA A 83 15.04 -9.52 1.60
C ALA A 83 14.09 -10.42 2.41
N ALA A 84 14.13 -11.74 2.16
CA ALA A 84 13.36 -12.71 2.92
C ALA A 84 13.89 -12.82 4.37
N GLN A 85 15.20 -12.93 4.55
CA GLN A 85 15.82 -12.98 5.88
C GLN A 85 15.53 -11.72 6.70
N LEU A 86 15.69 -10.55 6.11
CA LEU A 86 15.41 -9.26 6.76
C LEU A 86 13.94 -9.16 7.17
N LEU A 87 13.01 -9.59 6.30
CA LEU A 87 11.59 -9.61 6.65
C LEU A 87 11.29 -10.54 7.83
N PHE A 88 11.82 -11.77 7.83
CA PHE A 88 11.50 -12.77 8.85
C PHE A 88 12.21 -12.51 10.18
N LYS A 89 13.45 -11.99 10.16
CA LYS A 89 14.23 -11.75 11.39
C LYS A 89 13.86 -10.43 12.07
N GLU A 90 13.66 -9.36 11.30
CA GLU A 90 13.58 -8.03 11.84
C GLU A 90 12.18 -7.42 11.75
N ARG A 91 11.50 -7.59 10.62
CA ARG A 91 10.26 -6.85 10.35
C ARG A 91 8.97 -7.60 10.71
N ALA A 92 9.00 -8.92 10.80
CA ALA A 92 7.80 -9.72 11.08
C ALA A 92 7.12 -9.32 12.40
N GLN A 93 7.91 -9.01 13.42
CA GLN A 93 7.42 -8.61 14.74
C GLN A 93 6.60 -7.31 14.72
N GLN A 94 6.88 -6.41 13.77
CA GLN A 94 6.15 -5.14 13.63
C GLN A 94 4.67 -5.36 13.24
N PHE A 95 4.37 -6.49 12.61
CA PHE A 95 3.05 -6.78 12.06
C PHE A 95 2.20 -7.74 12.89
N LEU A 96 2.69 -8.27 14.01
CA LEU A 96 2.00 -9.28 14.80
C LEU A 96 0.62 -8.85 15.29
N GLY A 97 0.50 -7.59 15.73
CA GLY A 97 -0.77 -7.03 16.23
C GLY A 97 -1.76 -6.58 15.16
N ARG A 98 -1.43 -6.67 13.86
CA ARG A 98 -2.24 -6.12 12.79
C ARG A 98 -2.84 -7.23 11.91
N ASN A 99 -4.14 -7.16 11.61
CA ASN A 99 -4.84 -8.17 10.80
C ASN A 99 -5.02 -7.73 9.33
N GLY A 100 -3.95 -7.21 8.68
CA GLY A 100 -3.97 -6.74 7.30
C GLY A 100 -3.62 -5.25 7.19
N GLY A 101 -3.60 -4.71 5.95
CA GLY A 101 -3.24 -3.32 5.71
C GLY A 101 -1.81 -3.00 6.14
N TYR A 102 -0.87 -3.89 5.83
CA TYR A 102 0.53 -3.75 6.19
C TYR A 102 1.27 -2.71 5.36
N THR A 103 0.64 -2.25 4.28
CA THR A 103 1.22 -1.28 3.35
C THR A 103 0.34 -0.06 3.18
N ARG A 104 0.96 1.10 2.97
CA ARG A 104 0.27 2.37 2.70
C ARG A 104 0.79 2.96 1.40
N ILE A 105 -0.11 3.53 0.58
CA ILE A 105 0.22 4.13 -0.70
C ILE A 105 -0.17 5.61 -0.67
N TYR A 106 0.81 6.49 -0.94
CA TYR A 106 0.60 7.93 -1.12
C TYR A 106 0.78 8.29 -2.58
N LYS A 107 -0.13 9.07 -3.14
CA LYS A 107 -0.02 9.60 -4.49
C LYS A 107 0.88 10.84 -4.47
N LEU A 108 1.91 10.84 -5.30
CA LEU A 108 2.88 11.94 -5.40
C LEU A 108 2.59 12.89 -6.58
N GLY A 109 1.60 12.55 -7.43
CA GLY A 109 1.27 13.32 -8.62
C GLY A 109 1.94 12.78 -9.89
N ALA A 110 1.85 13.56 -10.95
CA ALA A 110 2.38 13.19 -12.26
C ALA A 110 3.89 13.38 -12.33
N ARG A 111 4.59 12.43 -12.97
CA ARG A 111 6.03 12.51 -13.23
C ARG A 111 6.32 13.52 -14.35
N LYS A 112 7.34 14.35 -14.16
CA LYS A 112 7.82 15.28 -15.20
C LYS A 112 8.22 14.51 -16.47
N GLY A 113 7.88 15.05 -17.63
CA GLY A 113 8.22 14.51 -18.95
C GLY A 113 7.11 13.68 -19.61
N HIS A 114 6.50 12.71 -18.93
CA HIS A 114 5.48 11.81 -19.53
C HIS A 114 4.21 11.62 -18.68
N ALA A 115 3.97 12.48 -17.70
CA ALA A 115 2.74 12.57 -16.90
C ALA A 115 2.27 11.24 -16.25
N ALA A 116 3.15 10.23 -16.07
CA ALA A 116 2.78 8.99 -15.39
C ALA A 116 2.51 9.27 -13.90
N GLU A 117 1.37 8.80 -13.38
CA GLU A 117 1.06 8.92 -11.95
C GLU A 117 2.07 8.16 -11.11
N THR A 118 2.73 8.86 -10.19
CA THR A 118 3.68 8.30 -9.24
C THR A 118 3.08 8.12 -7.85
N ALA A 119 3.58 7.14 -7.13
CA ALA A 119 3.15 6.84 -5.78
C ALA A 119 4.33 6.36 -4.93
N LEU A 120 4.32 6.74 -3.66
CA LEU A 120 5.14 6.17 -2.61
C LEU A 120 4.37 5.01 -1.98
N ILE A 121 4.96 3.83 -1.90
CA ILE A 121 4.46 2.74 -1.09
C ILE A 121 5.41 2.49 0.08
N GLU A 122 4.87 2.36 1.27
CA GLU A 122 5.63 2.12 2.50
C GLU A 122 5.03 1.01 3.35
N LEU A 123 5.87 0.39 4.18
CA LEU A 123 5.44 -0.50 5.24
C LEU A 123 4.95 0.31 6.43
N VAL A 124 3.81 -0.07 6.98
CA VAL A 124 3.21 0.62 8.14
C VAL A 124 4.00 0.28 9.39
N ALA A 125 4.50 1.29 10.11
CA ALA A 125 5.23 1.11 11.36
C ALA A 125 4.35 0.53 12.47
N LYS A 126 4.97 -0.03 13.51
CA LYS A 126 4.28 -0.67 14.65
C LYS A 126 3.32 0.29 15.36
N ASP A 127 3.72 1.55 15.50
CA ASP A 127 2.98 2.58 16.23
C ASP A 127 1.96 3.35 15.40
N ASP A 128 1.91 3.08 14.08
CA ASP A 128 0.90 3.65 13.21
C ASP A 128 -0.44 2.98 13.47
N LYS A 129 -1.22 3.56 14.38
CA LYS A 129 -2.64 3.27 14.47
C LYS A 129 -3.23 3.56 13.10
N SER A 130 -3.98 2.60 12.53
CA SER A 130 -4.74 2.85 11.30
C SER A 130 -5.47 4.18 11.48
N PRO A 131 -5.34 5.14 10.54
CA PRO A 131 -6.09 6.37 10.65
C PRO A 131 -7.56 5.97 10.80
N ASP A 132 -8.21 6.45 11.86
CA ASP A 132 -9.63 6.25 12.05
C ASP A 132 -10.34 6.68 10.77
N MET A 133 -10.89 5.70 10.06
CA MET A 133 -11.72 5.95 8.89
C MET A 133 -13.11 6.44 9.32
N THR A 134 -13.17 7.31 10.34
CA THR A 134 -14.35 8.13 10.56
C THR A 134 -14.39 9.12 9.42
N PRO A 135 -15.44 9.11 8.59
CA PRO A 135 -15.57 10.11 7.53
C PRO A 135 -15.58 11.47 8.19
N LYS A 136 -14.50 12.27 8.00
CA LYS A 136 -14.52 13.68 8.42
C LYS A 136 -15.80 14.27 7.86
N ALA A 137 -16.68 14.65 8.76
CA ALA A 137 -17.94 15.33 8.42
C ALA A 137 -17.61 16.44 7.42
N LYS A 138 -18.25 16.36 6.25
CA LYS A 138 -18.15 17.39 5.22
C LYS A 138 -18.49 18.71 5.92
N THR A 139 -17.50 19.58 6.07
CA THR A 139 -17.70 20.95 6.56
C THR A 139 -18.83 21.55 5.75
N ALA A 140 -19.96 21.80 6.43
CA ALA A 140 -21.13 22.39 5.83
C ALA A 140 -20.71 23.69 5.13
N ARG A 141 -20.94 23.78 3.84
CA ARG A 141 -20.81 25.01 3.07
C ARG A 141 -21.68 26.05 3.75
N LYS A 142 -21.04 27.09 4.32
CA LYS A 142 -21.77 28.30 4.81
C LYS A 142 -22.66 28.82 3.68
N PRO A 143 -23.96 29.06 3.92
CA PRO A 143 -24.80 29.63 2.89
C PRO A 143 -24.30 31.05 2.59
N LYS A 144 -24.10 31.36 1.29
CA LYS A 144 -23.80 32.69 0.80
C LYS A 144 -24.96 33.60 1.21
N ALA A 145 -24.69 34.60 2.05
CA ALA A 145 -25.64 35.65 2.37
C ALA A 145 -26.10 36.36 1.08
N LYS A 146 -27.39 36.34 0.86
CA LYS A 146 -28.09 37.04 -0.22
C LYS A 146 -27.95 38.55 0.06
N LYS A 147 -27.21 39.24 -0.81
CA LYS A 147 -27.10 40.69 -0.75
C LYS A 147 -28.43 41.29 -1.16
N GLU A 148 -29.16 41.80 -0.18
CA GLU A 148 -30.41 42.49 -0.35
C GLU A 148 -30.12 43.86 -0.97
N ALA A 149 -30.70 44.10 -2.15
CA ALA A 149 -30.60 45.38 -2.82
C ALA A 149 -31.57 46.36 -2.15
N ALA A 150 -31.03 47.32 -1.40
CA ALA A 150 -31.79 48.44 -0.90
C ALA A 150 -32.18 49.41 -2.04
N ALA A 151 -33.47 49.53 -2.27
CA ALA A 151 -34.06 50.54 -3.13
C ALA A 151 -33.94 51.90 -2.46
N ALA A 152 -33.45 52.90 -3.18
CA ALA A 152 -33.49 54.29 -2.79
C ALA A 152 -34.89 54.91 -3.14
N PRO A 153 -35.48 55.70 -2.28
CA PRO A 153 -36.73 56.38 -2.62
C PRO A 153 -36.44 57.67 -3.44
N ALA A 154 -37.24 57.84 -4.49
CA ALA A 154 -37.32 59.09 -5.23
C ALA A 154 -38.02 60.14 -4.36
N GLN A 155 -37.46 61.35 -4.34
CA GLN A 155 -38.14 62.55 -3.89
C GLN A 155 -38.34 63.54 -5.06
N ALA A 156 -39.48 64.08 -5.10
CA ALA A 156 -40.15 65.08 -5.90
C ALA A 156 -39.30 66.14 -6.57
#